data_f3651a124b8f4be4865e0ed7bf1e8cfb
#
_entry.id   f3651a124b8f4be4865e0ed7bf1e8cfb
#
_cell.length_a   1.000
_cell.length_b   1.000
_cell.length_c   1.000
_cell.angle_alpha   90.00
_cell.angle_beta   90.00
_cell.angle_gamma   90.00
#
_symmetry.space_group_name_H-M   'P 1'
#
loop_
_entity.id
_entity.type
_entity.pdbx_description
1 polymer ?
#
loop_
_entity_poly.entity_id
_entity_poly.type
_entity_poly.pdbx_seq_one_letter_code
_entity_poly.pdbx_strand_id
1 'polypeptide(L)'
;GTGKTKHMLERVNQEIKTVQGTLVYIDKSPKYMYQLDSRVRMINMPDYPINDTDELIGFLCGVISQNNSIEKIFIDSFLTLAYIDTSEGLRLAIDKLSVISKTFHVNFVLSISQKEEKLPEELNAKICLSL
;
A
#
# COMPACT_ATOMS: atom_id res chain seq x y z
N GLY A 1 9.92 7.83 -6.66
CA GLY A 1 10.38 7.80 -8.01
C GLY A 1 10.24 6.45 -8.66
N THR A 2 10.76 6.35 -9.86
CA THR A 2 10.64 5.12 -10.65
C THR A 2 11.32 3.92 -9.99
N GLY A 3 12.42 4.17 -9.25
CA GLY A 3 13.13 3.09 -8.57
C GLY A 3 12.30 2.40 -7.51
N LYS A 4 11.48 3.15 -6.79
CA LYS A 4 10.61 2.59 -5.75
C LYS A 4 9.51 1.76 -6.37
N THR A 5 8.88 2.25 -7.44
CA THR A 5 7.84 1.52 -8.14
C THR A 5 8.38 0.22 -8.72
N LYS A 6 9.54 0.27 -9.36
CA LYS A 6 10.17 -0.94 -9.90
C LYS A 6 10.43 -1.96 -8.80
N HIS A 7 10.93 -1.51 -7.66
CA HIS A 7 11.19 -2.39 -6.52
C HIS A 7 9.90 -3.07 -6.03
N MET A 8 8.82 -2.29 -5.91
CA MET A 8 7.52 -2.83 -5.49
C MET A 8 6.98 -3.86 -6.48
N LEU A 9 7.08 -3.56 -7.77
CA LEU A 9 6.62 -4.48 -8.82
C LEU A 9 7.40 -5.78 -8.79
N GLU A 10 8.73 -5.70 -8.67
CA GLU A 10 9.57 -6.89 -8.58
C GLU A 10 9.20 -7.72 -7.36
N ARG A 11 8.99 -7.06 -6.23
CA ARG A 11 8.67 -7.74 -4.98
C ARG A 11 7.33 -8.48 -5.07
N VAL A 12 6.28 -7.82 -5.55
CA VAL A 12 4.97 -8.47 -5.63
C VAL A 12 4.98 -9.61 -6.63
N ASN A 13 5.66 -9.43 -7.77
CA ASN A 13 5.76 -10.47 -8.79
C ASN A 13 6.56 -11.67 -8.30
N GLN A 14 7.50 -11.46 -7.39
CA GLN A 14 8.24 -12.55 -6.79
C GLN A 14 7.38 -13.28 -5.76
N GLU A 15 6.69 -12.53 -4.91
CA GLU A 15 5.88 -13.12 -3.83
C GLU A 15 4.66 -13.88 -4.35
N ILE A 16 4.08 -13.46 -5.47
CA ILE A 16 2.90 -14.15 -6.02
C ILE A 16 3.20 -15.60 -6.40
N LYS A 17 4.47 -15.92 -6.64
CA LYS A 17 4.86 -17.27 -7.04
C LYS A 17 4.71 -18.29 -5.93
N THR A 18 4.76 -17.85 -4.68
CA THR A 18 4.76 -18.76 -3.51
C THR A 18 3.61 -18.53 -2.56
N VAL A 19 2.88 -17.43 -2.69
CA VAL A 19 1.77 -17.11 -1.79
C VAL A 19 0.61 -18.06 -2.06
N GLN A 20 -0.11 -18.44 -1.01
CA GLN A 20 -1.29 -19.29 -1.16
C GLN A 20 -2.57 -18.49 -1.31
N GLY A 21 -2.61 -17.30 -0.75
CA GLY A 21 -3.79 -16.45 -0.81
C GLY A 21 -3.67 -15.37 -1.88
N THR A 22 -4.34 -14.26 -1.65
CA THR A 22 -4.45 -13.16 -2.60
C THR A 22 -3.45 -12.06 -2.26
N LEU A 23 -2.78 -11.53 -3.27
CA LEU A 23 -1.99 -10.30 -3.16
C LEU A 23 -2.74 -9.19 -3.89
N VAL A 24 -2.82 -8.02 -3.25
CA VAL A 24 -3.46 -6.83 -3.82
C VAL A 24 -2.39 -5.77 -4.05
N TYR A 25 -2.45 -5.09 -5.18
CA TYR A 25 -1.54 -4.00 -5.51
C TYR A 25 -2.34 -2.76 -5.85
N ILE A 26 -2.14 -1.70 -5.08
CA ILE A 26 -2.87 -0.43 -5.25
C ILE A 26 -1.92 0.62 -5.80
N ASP A 27 -2.33 1.25 -6.91
CA ASP A 27 -1.52 2.25 -7.58
C ASP A 27 -2.36 3.49 -7.90
N LYS A 28 -1.67 4.59 -8.13
CA LYS A 28 -2.29 5.86 -8.50
C LYS A 28 -2.61 5.97 -9.99
N SER A 29 -2.15 5.00 -10.78
CA SER A 29 -2.45 4.96 -12.21
C SER A 29 -2.30 3.53 -12.73
N PRO A 30 -2.93 3.22 -13.88
CA PRO A 30 -2.79 1.89 -14.48
C PRO A 30 -1.49 1.74 -15.29
N LYS A 31 -0.58 2.69 -15.20
CA LYS A 31 0.63 2.75 -16.03
C LYS A 31 1.44 1.45 -16.01
N TYR A 32 1.51 0.81 -14.85
CA TYR A 32 2.35 -0.38 -14.68
C TYR A 32 1.56 -1.68 -14.62
N MET A 33 0.25 -1.64 -14.95
CA MET A 33 -0.59 -2.83 -14.79
C MET A 33 -0.10 -4.04 -15.60
N TYR A 34 0.48 -3.78 -16.76
CA TYR A 34 0.98 -4.89 -17.61
C TYR A 34 2.30 -5.48 -17.10
N GLN A 35 2.93 -4.85 -16.13
CA GLN A 35 4.13 -5.37 -15.51
C GLN A 35 3.81 -6.24 -14.29
N LEU A 36 2.55 -6.26 -13.86
CA LEU A 36 2.10 -7.11 -12.77
C LEU A 36 1.72 -8.49 -13.29
N ASP A 37 2.08 -9.52 -12.53
CA ASP A 37 1.60 -10.86 -12.79
C ASP A 37 0.07 -10.84 -12.74
N SER A 38 -0.58 -11.53 -13.66
CA SER A 38 -2.04 -11.52 -13.79
C SER A 38 -2.77 -12.08 -12.57
N ARG A 39 -2.08 -12.81 -11.72
CA ARG A 39 -2.67 -13.36 -10.49
C ARG A 39 -2.78 -12.31 -9.38
N VAL A 40 -2.05 -11.21 -9.49
CA VAL A 40 -2.13 -10.10 -8.52
C VAL A 40 -3.39 -9.30 -8.80
N ARG A 41 -4.14 -8.98 -7.73
CA ARG A 41 -5.35 -8.15 -7.85
C ARG A 41 -4.93 -6.69 -7.83
N MET A 42 -5.11 -6.02 -8.94
CA MET A 42 -4.71 -4.62 -9.07
C MET A 42 -5.89 -3.70 -8.83
N ILE A 43 -5.68 -2.66 -8.04
CA ILE A 43 -6.67 -1.60 -7.81
C ILE A 43 -6.07 -0.30 -8.32
N ASN A 44 -6.78 0.33 -9.25
CA ASN A 44 -6.44 1.66 -9.74
C ASN A 44 -7.18 2.68 -8.88
N MET A 45 -6.45 3.35 -8.00
CA MET A 45 -7.07 4.22 -6.99
C MET A 45 -7.95 5.32 -7.57
N PRO A 46 -7.58 5.98 -8.69
CA PRO A 46 -8.43 7.02 -9.27
C PRO A 46 -9.83 6.56 -9.68
N ASP A 47 -10.06 5.27 -9.81
CA ASP A 47 -11.40 4.77 -10.12
C ASP A 47 -12.40 4.96 -8.97
N TYR A 48 -11.91 5.31 -7.78
CA TYR A 48 -12.71 5.43 -6.59
C TYR A 48 -12.64 6.85 -6.02
N PRO A 49 -13.76 7.41 -5.53
CA PRO A 49 -13.77 8.80 -5.03
C PRO A 49 -13.22 8.90 -3.61
N ILE A 50 -11.94 8.63 -3.46
CA ILE A 50 -11.23 8.68 -2.18
C ILE A 50 -10.49 10.02 -2.12
N ASN A 51 -10.73 10.82 -1.09
CA ASN A 51 -10.21 12.17 -1.00
C ASN A 51 -9.46 12.50 0.29
N ASP A 52 -9.38 11.57 1.23
CA ASP A 52 -8.60 11.79 2.44
C ASP A 52 -8.14 10.46 3.03
N THR A 53 -7.34 10.56 4.09
CA THR A 53 -6.72 9.40 4.73
C THR A 53 -7.78 8.45 5.29
N ASP A 54 -8.78 8.98 5.98
CA ASP A 54 -9.78 8.12 6.60
C ASP A 54 -10.62 7.39 5.57
N GLU A 55 -10.90 8.03 4.43
CA GLU A 55 -11.60 7.36 3.34
C GLU A 55 -10.77 6.20 2.79
N LEU A 56 -9.47 6.40 2.63
CA LEU A 56 -8.60 5.33 2.16
C LEU A 56 -8.59 4.17 3.16
N ILE A 57 -8.46 4.46 4.45
CA ILE A 57 -8.45 3.43 5.48
C ILE A 57 -9.77 2.64 5.45
N GLY A 58 -10.90 3.34 5.34
CA GLY A 58 -12.20 2.69 5.22
C GLY A 58 -12.32 1.82 3.98
N PHE A 59 -11.78 2.30 2.85
CA PHE A 59 -11.74 1.55 1.61
C PHE A 59 -10.95 0.25 1.79
N LEU A 60 -9.81 0.32 2.44
CA LEU A 60 -8.99 -0.87 2.70
C LEU A 60 -9.73 -1.87 3.59
N CYS A 61 -10.43 -1.38 4.59
CA CYS A 61 -11.26 -2.24 5.44
C CYS A 61 -12.34 -2.94 4.62
N GLY A 62 -12.96 -2.21 3.69
CA GLY A 62 -13.96 -2.79 2.79
C GLY A 62 -13.39 -3.88 1.90
N VAL A 63 -12.21 -3.63 1.33
CA VAL A 63 -11.53 -4.62 0.49
C VAL A 63 -11.25 -5.89 1.29
N ILE A 64 -10.71 -5.73 2.49
CA ILE A 64 -10.38 -6.87 3.34
C ILE A 64 -11.64 -7.63 3.76
N SER A 65 -12.73 -6.91 4.04
CA SER A 65 -13.97 -7.54 4.50
C SER A 65 -14.60 -8.45 3.46
N GLN A 66 -14.31 -8.23 2.17
CA GLN A 66 -14.92 -8.99 1.09
C GLN A 66 -14.07 -10.16 0.63
N ASN A 67 -12.85 -10.30 1.12
CA ASN A 67 -11.97 -11.37 0.66
C ASN A 67 -11.03 -11.80 1.78
N ASN A 68 -11.41 -12.84 2.49
CA ASN A 68 -10.61 -13.33 3.62
C ASN A 68 -9.36 -14.10 3.19
N SER A 69 -9.12 -14.24 1.88
CA SER A 69 -7.89 -14.87 1.41
C SER A 69 -6.75 -13.87 1.19
N ILE A 70 -7.00 -12.58 1.37
CA ILE A 70 -5.96 -11.56 1.19
C ILE A 70 -4.87 -11.75 2.25
N GLU A 71 -3.63 -11.88 1.78
CA GLU A 71 -2.47 -12.01 2.68
C GLU A 71 -1.67 -10.72 2.76
N LYS A 72 -1.62 -9.96 1.68
CA LYS A 72 -0.79 -8.76 1.65
C LYS A 72 -1.35 -7.74 0.69
N ILE A 73 -1.27 -6.48 1.08
CA ILE A 73 -1.69 -5.35 0.24
C ILE A 73 -0.49 -4.44 0.05
N PHE A 74 -0.10 -4.25 -1.22
CA PHE A 74 0.97 -3.34 -1.61
C PHE A 74 0.34 -2.02 -2.02
N ILE A 75 0.84 -0.92 -1.49
CA ILE A 75 0.33 0.42 -1.82
C ILE A 75 1.49 1.27 -2.29
N ASP A 76 1.54 1.54 -3.59
CA ASP A 76 2.57 2.39 -4.17
C ASP A 76 2.20 3.85 -3.97
N SER A 77 3.20 4.68 -3.67
CA SER A 77 3.01 6.12 -3.42
C SER A 77 1.99 6.36 -2.31
N PHE A 78 2.20 5.71 -1.18
CA PHE A 78 1.22 5.72 -0.08
C PHE A 78 0.87 7.12 0.39
N LEU A 79 1.87 8.00 0.57
CA LEU A 79 1.60 9.35 1.08
C LEU A 79 0.70 10.13 0.12
N THR A 80 0.89 9.94 -1.18
CA THR A 80 0.06 10.59 -2.19
C THR A 80 -1.36 10.04 -2.16
N LEU A 81 -1.50 8.72 -2.15
CA LEU A 81 -2.81 8.08 -2.19
C LEU A 81 -3.61 8.34 -0.91
N ALA A 82 -2.93 8.49 0.21
CA ALA A 82 -3.57 8.70 1.50
C ALA A 82 -3.72 10.18 1.88
N TYR A 83 -3.26 11.10 1.01
CA TYR A 83 -3.33 12.54 1.27
C TYR A 83 -2.61 12.93 2.56
N ILE A 84 -1.45 12.32 2.79
CA ILE A 84 -0.65 12.57 4.00
C ILE A 84 0.46 13.54 3.67
N ASP A 85 0.51 14.67 4.40
CA ASP A 85 1.52 15.70 4.20
C ASP A 85 2.26 16.09 5.49
N THR A 86 1.99 15.39 6.59
CA THR A 86 2.67 15.63 7.86
C THR A 86 3.13 14.31 8.47
N SER A 87 4.17 14.40 9.32
CA SER A 87 4.65 13.21 10.01
C SER A 87 3.63 12.70 11.02
N GLU A 88 2.83 13.60 11.61
CA GLU A 88 1.76 13.19 12.52
C GLU A 88 0.67 12.41 11.76
N GLY A 89 0.28 12.90 10.58
CA GLY A 89 -0.70 12.18 9.75
C GLY A 89 -0.20 10.79 9.36
N LEU A 90 1.09 10.67 9.03
CA LEU A 90 1.67 9.38 8.71
C LEU A 90 1.64 8.44 9.92
N ARG A 91 2.00 8.95 11.10
CA ARG A 91 1.98 8.16 12.32
C ARG A 91 0.58 7.61 12.62
N LEU A 92 -0.44 8.47 12.52
CA LEU A 92 -1.82 8.06 12.75
C LEU A 92 -2.29 7.01 11.75
N ALA A 93 -1.94 7.18 10.47
CA ALA A 93 -2.31 6.22 9.44
C ALA A 93 -1.64 4.86 9.70
N ILE A 94 -0.35 4.86 10.03
CA ILE A 94 0.38 3.62 10.30
C ILE A 94 -0.20 2.91 11.53
N ASP A 95 -0.58 3.67 12.56
CA ASP A 95 -1.20 3.07 13.74
C ASP A 95 -2.49 2.33 13.37
N LYS A 96 -3.34 2.95 12.56
CA LYS A 96 -4.58 2.31 12.11
C LYS A 96 -4.30 1.08 11.25
N LEU A 97 -3.36 1.18 10.31
CA LEU A 97 -3.00 0.03 9.47
C LEU A 97 -2.43 -1.12 10.31
N SER A 98 -1.67 -0.79 11.35
CA SER A 98 -1.12 -1.82 12.24
C SER A 98 -2.22 -2.57 12.97
N VAL A 99 -3.25 -1.87 13.43
CA VAL A 99 -4.40 -2.50 14.08
C VAL A 99 -5.11 -3.44 13.11
N ILE A 100 -5.35 -2.96 11.88
CA ILE A 100 -6.00 -3.77 10.84
C ILE A 100 -5.18 -5.00 10.52
N SER A 101 -3.88 -4.82 10.37
CA SER A 101 -2.94 -5.90 10.06
C SER A 101 -3.02 -7.01 11.13
N LYS A 102 -3.01 -6.62 12.38
CA LYS A 102 -3.06 -7.59 13.48
C LYS A 102 -4.42 -8.28 13.57
N THR A 103 -5.49 -7.52 13.38
CA THR A 103 -6.85 -8.04 13.52
C THR A 103 -7.18 -9.05 12.43
N PHE A 104 -6.78 -8.77 11.20
CA PHE A 104 -7.20 -9.57 10.05
C PHE A 104 -6.08 -10.40 9.44
N HIS A 105 -4.88 -10.33 10.01
CA HIS A 105 -3.71 -11.07 9.52
C HIS A 105 -3.39 -10.72 8.06
N VAL A 106 -3.49 -9.43 7.74
CA VAL A 106 -3.15 -8.89 6.42
C VAL A 106 -1.94 -7.97 6.59
N ASN A 107 -0.90 -8.22 5.81
CA ASN A 107 0.29 -7.37 5.86
C ASN A 107 0.18 -6.24 4.84
N PHE A 108 0.72 -5.09 5.18
CA PHE A 108 0.79 -3.94 4.28
C PHE A 108 2.23 -3.66 3.90
N VAL A 109 2.47 -3.41 2.62
CA VAL A 109 3.77 -2.97 2.12
C VAL A 109 3.56 -1.63 1.44
N LEU A 110 4.16 -0.59 2.00
CA LEU A 110 3.95 0.78 1.56
C LEU A 110 5.21 1.34 0.93
N SER A 111 5.10 1.92 -0.27
CA SER A 111 6.22 2.71 -0.77
C SER A 111 5.96 4.17 -0.38
N ILE A 112 7.00 4.81 0.14
CA ILE A 112 6.92 6.18 0.62
C ILE A 112 7.88 7.01 -0.21
N SER A 113 7.33 7.79 -1.15
CA SER A 113 8.10 8.58 -2.10
C SER A 113 8.04 10.06 -1.76
N GLN A 114 8.19 10.38 -0.49
CA GLN A 114 7.98 11.73 -0.02
C GLN A 114 9.28 12.45 0.28
N LYS A 115 9.16 13.76 0.46
CA LYS A 115 10.24 14.58 0.96
C LYS A 115 10.66 14.07 2.32
N GLU A 116 11.91 13.70 2.43
CA GLU A 116 12.39 13.00 3.61
C GLU A 116 12.29 13.84 4.88
N GLU A 117 12.42 15.13 4.78
CA GLU A 117 12.37 16.02 5.94
C GLU A 117 10.98 16.09 6.58
N LYS A 118 9.96 15.53 5.91
CA LYS A 118 8.60 15.50 6.47
C LYS A 118 8.28 14.18 7.15
N LEU A 119 9.20 13.23 7.13
CA LEU A 119 8.97 11.91 7.71
C LEU A 119 9.55 11.81 9.11
N PRO A 120 8.97 10.97 9.98
CA PRO A 120 9.62 10.62 11.25
C PRO A 120 11.02 10.08 10.98
N GLU A 121 11.95 10.36 11.87
CA GLU A 121 13.34 9.99 11.67
C GLU A 121 13.51 8.49 11.40
N GLU A 122 12.79 7.65 12.11
CA GLU A 122 12.88 6.21 11.94
C GLU A 122 12.41 5.71 10.58
N LEU A 123 11.70 6.56 9.80
CA LEU A 123 11.20 6.20 8.49
C LEU A 123 11.95 6.83 7.33
N ASN A 124 12.80 7.84 7.62
CA ASN A 124 13.46 8.64 6.58
C ASN A 124 14.33 7.80 5.63
N ALA A 125 14.95 6.76 6.13
CA ALA A 125 15.85 5.93 5.33
C ALA A 125 15.15 4.80 4.61
N LYS A 126 13.84 4.66 4.78
CA LYS A 126 13.09 3.52 4.22
C LYS A 126 12.43 3.88 2.90
N ILE A 127 12.66 3.04 1.90
CA ILE A 127 11.97 3.14 0.61
C ILE A 127 10.61 2.47 0.71
N CYS A 128 10.56 1.32 1.38
CA CYS A 128 9.33 0.56 1.63
C CYS A 128 9.20 0.30 3.12
N LEU A 129 7.97 0.40 3.60
CA LEU A 129 7.63 0.09 4.97
C LEU A 129 6.70 -1.13 4.97
N SER A 130 7.04 -2.14 5.78
CA SER A 130 6.22 -3.34 5.92
C SER A 130 5.56 -3.36 7.28
N LEU A 131 4.27 -3.61 7.30
CA LEU A 131 3.49 -3.67 8.52
C LEU A 131 2.87 -5.06 8.71
#